data_3b5cd5fbe8ba37a51c609b75d07ed606
#
_entry.id   3b5cd5fbe8ba37a51c609b75d07ed606
#
_cell.length_a   1.000
_cell.length_b   1.000
_cell.length_c   1.000
_cell.angle_alpha   90.00
_cell.angle_beta   90.00
_cell.angle_gamma   90.00
#
_symmetry.space_group_name_H-M   'P 1'
#
loop_
_entity.id
_entity.type
_entity.pdbx_description
1 polymer ?
#
loop_
_entity_poly.entity_id
_entity_poly.type
_entity_poly.pdbx_seq_one_letter_code
_entity_poly.pdbx_strand_id
1 'polypeptide(L)'
;GIDRTVGRWIVGVVSMMMFVAIISGVIMHRKIFADFFMFRPKKKLLSWIDGHAISAVLALPFHIMITFSGLILLGATLLPFNSEERVRHRPQGTEVRQNAQQQNLASPDINALLALPISSMIAHAERTWQVPVESLSITHPGKANAQFTLSGNNRTQLSAGRGGSSALVFNAQGEVINERPASVAANASQATYNYLDMLHQARFADTLTRWLLFFAGILGTIMVGTGSVLWVVKRAKQQLGEFGFELVRGSNIGCIAGLMCATGGYFWVNRLLPADLTSRSLWEIKVFFAIWLVCVVAGFIWRDKKGWVIQLGFAAVLFALVPLLDHLTSATGLDFAVANGDSLRVGFDLMCITLAAVLGYAAYHVKKAKAVKAKRVSSTPSPKRKDRTRQDKPQGDNSEALI
;
A
#
# COMPACT_ATOMS: atom_id res chain seq x y z
N GLY A 1 -9.10 -13.00 12.60
CA GLY A 1 -8.89 -12.06 11.49
C GLY A 1 -10.10 -12.01 10.59
N ILE A 2 -10.18 -11.01 9.75
CA ILE A 2 -11.23 -10.91 8.71
C ILE A 2 -11.05 -12.07 7.72
N ASP A 3 -12.14 -12.72 7.33
CA ASP A 3 -12.11 -13.75 6.30
C ASP A 3 -11.46 -13.22 5.02
N ARG A 4 -10.68 -14.08 4.36
CA ARG A 4 -9.91 -13.69 3.16
C ARG A 4 -10.82 -13.20 2.03
N THR A 5 -11.99 -13.76 1.90
CA THR A 5 -12.97 -13.39 0.87
C THR A 5 -13.55 -12.01 1.15
N VAL A 6 -13.94 -11.76 2.40
CA VAL A 6 -14.43 -10.44 2.86
C VAL A 6 -13.36 -9.38 2.67
N GLY A 7 -12.10 -9.68 3.03
CA GLY A 7 -10.97 -8.77 2.80
C GLY A 7 -10.79 -8.41 1.32
N ARG A 8 -10.92 -9.37 0.40
CA ARG A 8 -10.84 -9.14 -1.04
C ARG A 8 -11.99 -8.26 -1.56
N TRP A 9 -13.20 -8.46 -1.03
CA TRP A 9 -14.34 -7.60 -1.36
C TRP A 9 -14.10 -6.16 -0.93
N ILE A 10 -13.64 -5.93 0.30
CA ILE A 10 -13.32 -4.59 0.82
C ILE A 10 -12.27 -3.92 -0.08
N VAL A 11 -11.16 -4.59 -0.36
CA VAL A 11 -10.10 -4.05 -1.22
C VAL A 11 -10.62 -3.78 -2.63
N GLY A 12 -11.44 -4.66 -3.19
CA GLY A 12 -12.02 -4.48 -4.52
C GLY A 12 -12.94 -3.26 -4.62
N VAL A 13 -13.82 -3.07 -3.65
CA VAL A 13 -14.70 -1.88 -3.59
C VAL A 13 -13.89 -0.60 -3.46
N VAL A 14 -12.90 -0.57 -2.56
CA VAL A 14 -12.02 0.60 -2.39
C VAL A 14 -11.21 0.89 -3.66
N SER A 15 -10.69 -0.14 -4.32
CA SER A 15 -9.97 0.01 -5.59
C SER A 15 -10.88 0.53 -6.71
N MET A 16 -12.14 0.09 -6.77
CA MET A 16 -13.13 0.63 -7.72
C MET A 16 -13.41 2.11 -7.45
N MET A 17 -13.62 2.49 -6.18
CA MET A 17 -13.80 3.89 -5.81
C MET A 17 -12.58 4.74 -6.18
N MET A 18 -11.38 4.23 -5.95
CA MET A 18 -10.14 4.91 -6.34
C MET A 18 -10.04 5.07 -7.87
N PHE A 19 -10.38 4.04 -8.64
CA PHE A 19 -10.34 4.09 -10.10
C PHE A 19 -11.32 5.12 -10.67
N VAL A 20 -12.55 5.14 -10.16
CA VAL A 20 -13.56 6.15 -10.52
C VAL A 20 -13.08 7.55 -10.14
N ALA A 21 -12.46 7.71 -8.95
CA ALA A 21 -11.92 8.99 -8.52
C ALA A 21 -10.78 9.49 -9.43
N ILE A 22 -9.89 8.60 -9.88
CA ILE A 22 -8.82 8.94 -10.83
C ILE A 22 -9.43 9.43 -12.16
N ILE A 23 -10.33 8.67 -12.75
CA ILE A 23 -10.96 9.02 -14.04
C ILE A 23 -11.73 10.35 -13.92
N SER A 24 -12.57 10.48 -12.91
CA SER A 24 -13.36 11.70 -12.67
C SER A 24 -12.45 12.90 -12.41
N GLY A 25 -11.36 12.71 -11.65
CA GLY A 25 -10.37 13.75 -11.39
C GLY A 25 -9.72 14.28 -12.68
N VAL A 26 -9.29 13.39 -13.57
CA VAL A 26 -8.71 13.76 -14.86
C VAL A 26 -9.73 14.49 -15.74
N ILE A 27 -10.98 14.00 -15.81
CA ILE A 27 -12.04 14.62 -16.62
C ILE A 27 -12.42 16.01 -16.09
N MET A 28 -12.56 16.15 -14.77
CA MET A 28 -12.97 17.41 -14.14
C MET A 28 -11.87 18.47 -14.18
N HIS A 29 -10.61 18.07 -14.11
CA HIS A 29 -9.46 18.98 -14.07
C HIS A 29 -8.71 19.00 -15.41
N ARG A 30 -9.39 19.37 -16.49
CA ARG A 30 -8.80 19.43 -17.86
C ARG A 30 -7.49 20.21 -17.96
N LYS A 31 -7.27 21.18 -17.05
CA LYS A 31 -6.05 22.00 -17.00
C LYS A 31 -4.95 21.41 -16.11
N ILE A 32 -5.14 20.22 -15.56
CA ILE A 32 -4.17 19.63 -14.60
C ILE A 32 -2.76 19.53 -15.21
N PHE A 33 -2.66 19.23 -16.50
CA PHE A 33 -1.37 19.14 -17.20
C PHE A 33 -0.75 20.52 -17.47
N ALA A 34 -1.57 21.57 -17.66
CA ALA A 34 -1.09 22.93 -17.79
C ALA A 34 -0.64 23.49 -16.43
N ASP A 35 -1.39 23.21 -15.36
CA ASP A 35 -1.07 23.62 -14.00
C ASP A 35 0.14 22.87 -13.44
N PHE A 36 0.49 21.70 -13.97
CA PHE A 36 1.67 20.93 -13.60
C PHE A 36 2.98 21.70 -13.72
N PHE A 37 3.10 22.55 -14.74
CA PHE A 37 4.31 23.36 -14.96
C PHE A 37 4.32 24.67 -14.17
N MET A 38 3.24 24.97 -13.41
CA MET A 38 3.12 26.19 -12.62
C MET A 38 3.33 25.91 -11.12
N PHE A 39 4.54 26.14 -10.61
CA PHE A 39 4.82 26.07 -9.19
C PHE A 39 5.03 27.47 -8.60
N ARG A 40 4.22 27.83 -7.59
CA ARG A 40 4.20 29.17 -6.96
C ARG A 40 4.69 29.13 -5.51
N PRO A 41 6.00 29.03 -5.27
CA PRO A 41 6.56 28.78 -3.93
C PRO A 41 6.30 29.88 -2.90
N LYS A 42 6.09 31.13 -3.35
CA LYS A 42 5.88 32.29 -2.46
C LYS A 42 4.46 32.39 -1.88
N LYS A 43 3.46 31.66 -2.40
CA LYS A 43 2.05 31.73 -1.97
C LYS A 43 1.66 30.44 -1.24
N LYS A 44 1.73 30.43 0.10
CA LYS A 44 1.60 29.21 0.94
C LYS A 44 0.48 28.24 0.52
N LEU A 45 -0.78 28.71 0.38
CA LEU A 45 -1.90 27.82 0.01
C LEU A 45 -1.79 27.37 -1.45
N LEU A 46 -1.37 28.25 -2.36
CA LEU A 46 -1.18 27.89 -3.76
C LEU A 46 -0.05 26.90 -3.96
N SER A 47 1.07 27.03 -3.20
CA SER A 47 2.16 26.06 -3.23
C SER A 47 1.68 24.65 -2.83
N TRP A 48 0.78 24.53 -1.85
CA TRP A 48 0.19 23.25 -1.47
C TRP A 48 -0.72 22.67 -2.56
N ILE A 49 -1.51 23.53 -3.21
CA ILE A 49 -2.37 23.13 -4.34
C ILE A 49 -1.51 22.70 -5.53
N ASP A 50 -0.47 23.48 -5.86
CA ASP A 50 0.45 23.17 -6.94
C ASP A 50 1.23 21.87 -6.64
N GLY A 51 1.71 21.68 -5.41
CA GLY A 51 2.37 20.46 -4.98
C GLY A 51 1.45 19.23 -5.05
N HIS A 52 0.18 19.37 -4.69
CA HIS A 52 -0.81 18.31 -4.85
C HIS A 52 -1.03 17.98 -6.34
N ALA A 53 -1.16 18.97 -7.22
CA ALA A 53 -1.33 18.76 -8.64
C ALA A 53 -0.10 18.10 -9.28
N ILE A 54 1.11 18.54 -8.92
CA ILE A 54 2.37 17.97 -9.41
C ILE A 54 2.49 16.50 -8.98
N SER A 55 2.26 16.20 -7.71
CA SER A 55 2.31 14.80 -7.22
C SER A 55 1.26 13.92 -7.87
N ALA A 56 0.06 14.46 -8.15
CA ALA A 56 -1.01 13.75 -8.83
C ALA A 56 -0.63 13.39 -10.28
N VAL A 57 -0.11 14.35 -11.05
CA VAL A 57 0.27 14.12 -12.46
C VAL A 57 1.44 13.14 -12.57
N LEU A 58 2.47 13.31 -11.75
CA LEU A 58 3.64 12.41 -11.75
C LEU A 58 3.28 10.97 -11.37
N ALA A 59 2.38 10.79 -10.42
CA ALA A 59 1.96 9.47 -9.96
C ALA A 59 0.83 8.87 -10.81
N LEU A 60 0.19 9.63 -11.71
CA LEU A 60 -1.00 9.23 -12.46
C LEU A 60 -0.81 7.93 -13.27
N PRO A 61 0.25 7.74 -14.07
CA PRO A 61 0.44 6.50 -14.83
C PRO A 61 0.56 5.28 -13.90
N PHE A 62 1.28 5.43 -12.81
CA PHE A 62 1.42 4.39 -11.79
C PHE A 62 0.07 4.05 -11.13
N HIS A 63 -0.71 5.07 -10.76
CA HIS A 63 -2.00 4.86 -10.11
C HIS A 63 -3.02 4.20 -11.04
N ILE A 64 -3.06 4.58 -12.31
CA ILE A 64 -3.92 3.91 -13.30
C ILE A 64 -3.51 2.46 -13.43
N MET A 65 -2.21 2.20 -13.62
CA MET A 65 -1.67 0.86 -13.79
C MET A 65 -2.00 -0.03 -12.58
N ILE A 66 -1.65 0.41 -11.37
CA ILE A 66 -1.78 -0.41 -10.16
C ILE A 66 -3.24 -0.66 -9.79
N THR A 67 -4.10 0.35 -9.97
CA THR A 67 -5.53 0.24 -9.65
C THR A 67 -6.26 -0.62 -10.67
N PHE A 68 -6.04 -0.39 -11.97
CA PHE A 68 -6.66 -1.16 -13.04
C PHE A 68 -6.24 -2.63 -13.00
N SER A 69 -4.94 -2.90 -12.91
CA SER A 69 -4.43 -4.27 -12.81
C SER A 69 -4.95 -4.97 -11.55
N GLY A 70 -5.01 -4.29 -10.41
CA GLY A 70 -5.58 -4.82 -9.17
C GLY A 70 -7.05 -5.22 -9.30
N LEU A 71 -7.86 -4.39 -9.96
CA LEU A 71 -9.26 -4.69 -10.23
C LEU A 71 -9.43 -5.93 -11.12
N ILE A 72 -8.63 -6.07 -12.16
CA ILE A 72 -8.66 -7.27 -13.02
C ILE A 72 -8.25 -8.52 -12.23
N LEU A 73 -7.21 -8.43 -11.39
CA LEU A 73 -6.77 -9.55 -10.56
C LEU A 73 -7.81 -9.95 -9.49
N LEU A 74 -8.55 -8.99 -8.98
CA LEU A 74 -9.66 -9.22 -8.05
C LEU A 74 -10.97 -9.57 -8.78
N GLY A 75 -11.07 -9.32 -10.07
CA GLY A 75 -12.26 -9.55 -10.88
C GLY A 75 -12.83 -10.95 -10.74
N ALA A 76 -11.94 -11.95 -10.70
CA ALA A 76 -12.33 -13.33 -10.43
C ALA A 76 -12.95 -13.57 -9.02
N THR A 77 -12.76 -12.66 -8.05
CA THR A 77 -13.44 -12.71 -6.75
C THR A 77 -14.69 -11.86 -6.73
N LEU A 78 -14.69 -10.72 -7.45
CA LEU A 78 -15.76 -9.75 -7.48
C LEU A 78 -16.88 -10.13 -8.47
N LEU A 79 -16.55 -10.89 -9.52
CA LEU A 79 -17.51 -11.29 -10.54
C LEU A 79 -17.91 -12.76 -10.32
N PRO A 80 -19.19 -13.05 -10.05
CA PRO A 80 -19.66 -14.40 -9.75
C PRO A 80 -19.60 -15.36 -10.96
N PHE A 81 -19.38 -14.83 -12.17
CA PHE A 81 -19.46 -15.59 -13.42
C PHE A 81 -18.24 -16.51 -13.67
N ASN A 82 -17.15 -16.38 -12.92
CA ASN A 82 -15.91 -17.11 -13.16
C ASN A 82 -15.65 -18.24 -12.15
N SER A 83 -16.67 -18.71 -11.43
CA SER A 83 -16.48 -19.76 -10.41
C SER A 83 -16.11 -21.11 -11.02
N GLU A 84 -16.62 -21.44 -12.20
CA GLU A 84 -16.34 -22.72 -12.87
C GLU A 84 -14.95 -22.81 -13.49
N GLU A 85 -14.41 -21.72 -14.01
CA GLU A 85 -13.07 -21.68 -14.60
C GLU A 85 -11.95 -21.76 -13.55
N ARG A 86 -12.22 -21.36 -12.30
CA ARG A 86 -11.25 -21.49 -11.19
C ARG A 86 -10.97 -22.92 -10.78
N VAL A 87 -11.95 -23.80 -10.90
CA VAL A 87 -11.78 -25.23 -10.55
C VAL A 87 -10.85 -25.90 -11.53
N ARG A 88 -10.88 -25.48 -12.81
CA ARG A 88 -10.02 -26.03 -13.87
C ARG A 88 -8.58 -25.51 -13.84
N HIS A 89 -8.32 -24.33 -13.22
CA HIS A 89 -7.01 -23.70 -13.21
C HIS A 89 -6.33 -23.73 -11.84
N ARG A 90 -6.77 -24.59 -10.94
CA ARG A 90 -6.03 -24.88 -9.72
C ARG A 90 -4.74 -25.60 -10.10
N PRO A 91 -3.54 -25.02 -9.89
CA PRO A 91 -2.32 -25.74 -10.19
C PRO A 91 -2.34 -27.07 -9.42
N GLN A 92 -2.06 -28.15 -10.09
CA GLN A 92 -1.96 -29.51 -9.52
C GLN A 92 -0.93 -29.66 -8.39
N GLY A 93 -0.31 -28.56 -7.94
CA GLY A 93 0.60 -28.52 -6.80
C GLY A 93 -0.02 -28.95 -5.45
N THR A 94 -1.36 -29.10 -5.39
CA THR A 94 -2.03 -29.61 -4.19
C THR A 94 -2.01 -31.15 -4.13
N GLU A 95 -2.03 -31.83 -5.28
CA GLU A 95 -1.95 -33.30 -5.33
C GLU A 95 -0.56 -33.82 -5.00
N VAL A 96 0.50 -33.12 -5.41
CA VAL A 96 1.88 -33.42 -5.03
C VAL A 96 2.08 -33.31 -3.51
N ARG A 97 1.42 -32.37 -2.85
CA ARG A 97 1.48 -32.23 -1.38
C ARG A 97 0.70 -33.34 -0.65
N GLN A 98 -0.42 -33.80 -1.20
CA GLN A 98 -1.20 -34.89 -0.58
C GLN A 98 -0.54 -36.26 -0.70
N ASN A 99 0.07 -36.57 -1.83
CA ASN A 99 0.81 -37.80 -2.01
C ASN A 99 2.12 -37.84 -1.19
N ALA A 100 2.76 -36.69 -0.94
CA ALA A 100 3.93 -36.60 -0.09
C ALA A 100 3.62 -36.82 1.42
N GLN A 101 2.38 -36.62 1.84
CA GLN A 101 1.97 -36.82 3.24
C GLN A 101 1.65 -38.30 3.58
N GLN A 102 1.44 -39.14 2.60
CA GLN A 102 1.06 -40.56 2.84
C GLN A 102 2.23 -41.55 2.89
N GLN A 103 3.45 -41.11 2.56
CA GLN A 103 4.62 -41.99 2.67
C GLN A 103 5.38 -41.72 3.98
N ASN A 104 4.84 -42.20 5.09
CA ASN A 104 5.58 -42.38 6.34
C ASN A 104 6.58 -43.53 6.13
N LEU A 105 7.85 -43.23 5.92
CA LEU A 105 8.87 -44.29 5.89
C LEU A 105 10.24 -43.80 6.40
N ALA A 106 10.76 -44.66 7.30
CA ALA A 106 12.15 -44.96 7.66
C ALA A 106 13.07 -43.77 8.10
N SER A 107 13.89 -44.10 9.08
CA SER A 107 14.91 -43.25 9.70
C SER A 107 15.84 -42.57 8.69
N PRO A 108 16.24 -41.31 8.94
CA PRO A 108 17.03 -40.53 7.99
C PRO A 108 18.46 -41.09 7.86
N ASP A 109 18.90 -41.32 6.64
CA ASP A 109 20.33 -41.45 6.35
C ASP A 109 20.90 -40.10 5.91
N ILE A 110 21.50 -39.41 6.85
CA ILE A 110 22.08 -38.08 6.64
C ILE A 110 23.24 -38.12 5.65
N ASN A 111 23.96 -39.22 5.57
CA ASN A 111 25.11 -39.41 4.68
C ASN A 111 24.69 -39.50 3.21
N ALA A 112 23.52 -40.04 2.92
CA ALA A 112 23.00 -40.09 1.56
C ALA A 112 22.63 -38.70 1.01
N LEU A 113 22.28 -37.72 1.86
CA LEU A 113 21.97 -36.35 1.48
C LEU A 113 23.22 -35.50 1.13
N LEU A 114 24.33 -35.78 1.79
CA LEU A 114 25.61 -35.11 1.54
C LEU A 114 26.31 -35.58 0.27
N ALA A 115 25.91 -36.73 -0.25
CA ALA A 115 26.52 -37.34 -1.45
C ALA A 115 26.02 -36.77 -2.78
N LEU A 116 24.90 -36.00 -2.75
CA LEU A 116 24.33 -35.44 -3.98
C LEU A 116 24.98 -34.08 -4.31
N PRO A 117 25.59 -33.95 -5.47
CA PRO A 117 26.15 -32.67 -5.89
C PRO A 117 24.99 -31.75 -6.30
N ILE A 118 24.48 -30.93 -5.36
CA ILE A 118 23.47 -29.90 -5.63
C ILE A 118 23.86 -29.03 -6.83
N SER A 119 25.15 -28.81 -7.02
CA SER A 119 25.71 -28.12 -8.17
C SER A 119 25.36 -28.79 -9.52
N SER A 120 25.31 -30.11 -9.59
CA SER A 120 24.93 -30.82 -10.84
C SER A 120 23.44 -30.70 -11.12
N MET A 121 22.59 -30.69 -10.08
CA MET A 121 21.15 -30.48 -10.23
C MET A 121 20.86 -29.04 -10.71
N ILE A 122 21.56 -28.04 -10.14
CA ILE A 122 21.49 -26.64 -10.59
C ILE A 122 21.93 -26.55 -12.06
N ALA A 123 23.09 -27.09 -12.40
CA ALA A 123 23.61 -27.06 -13.76
C ALA A 123 22.68 -27.78 -14.76
N HIS A 124 22.03 -28.86 -14.35
CA HIS A 124 21.01 -29.55 -15.16
C HIS A 124 19.78 -28.67 -15.40
N ALA A 125 19.24 -28.06 -14.35
CA ALA A 125 18.09 -27.20 -14.42
C ALA A 125 18.37 -25.96 -15.30
N GLU A 126 19.50 -25.31 -15.15
CA GLU A 126 19.90 -24.13 -15.92
C GLU A 126 20.13 -24.44 -17.39
N ARG A 127 20.68 -25.62 -17.72
CA ARG A 127 20.79 -26.07 -19.11
C ARG A 127 19.43 -26.34 -19.73
N THR A 128 18.49 -26.96 -18.97
CA THR A 128 17.15 -27.28 -19.45
C THR A 128 16.31 -26.03 -19.71
N TRP A 129 16.38 -25.03 -18.83
CA TRP A 129 15.51 -23.86 -18.90
C TRP A 129 16.15 -22.64 -19.56
N GLN A 130 17.47 -22.62 -19.73
CA GLN A 130 18.25 -21.47 -20.21
C GLN A 130 18.02 -20.21 -19.36
N VAL A 131 17.67 -20.39 -18.09
CA VAL A 131 17.51 -19.31 -17.08
C VAL A 131 18.15 -19.76 -15.77
N PRO A 132 18.69 -18.83 -14.97
CA PRO A 132 19.32 -19.19 -13.69
C PRO A 132 18.29 -19.74 -12.70
N VAL A 133 18.76 -20.62 -11.82
CA VAL A 133 17.97 -21.10 -10.68
C VAL A 133 17.77 -19.96 -9.68
N GLU A 134 16.54 -19.69 -9.31
CA GLU A 134 16.17 -18.66 -8.32
C GLU A 134 16.10 -19.22 -6.90
N SER A 135 15.59 -20.44 -6.76
CA SER A 135 15.41 -21.04 -5.44
C SER A 135 15.54 -22.56 -5.47
N LEU A 136 16.04 -23.09 -4.37
CA LEU A 136 16.08 -24.50 -4.05
C LEU A 136 15.25 -24.72 -2.77
N SER A 137 14.26 -25.59 -2.83
CA SER A 137 13.48 -26.03 -1.68
C SER A 137 13.71 -27.52 -1.44
N ILE A 138 14.06 -27.88 -0.21
CA ILE A 138 14.26 -29.29 0.17
C ILE A 138 13.11 -29.68 1.09
N THR A 139 12.35 -30.69 0.69
CA THR A 139 11.29 -31.29 1.50
C THR A 139 11.77 -32.62 2.07
N HIS A 140 11.40 -32.92 3.32
CA HIS A 140 11.81 -34.08 4.08
C HIS A 140 13.34 -34.30 4.12
N PRO A 141 14.14 -33.28 4.51
CA PRO A 141 15.58 -33.43 4.54
C PRO A 141 16.00 -34.59 5.43
N GLY A 142 16.96 -35.40 5.00
CA GLY A 142 17.45 -36.54 5.73
C GLY A 142 16.59 -37.81 5.66
N LYS A 143 15.53 -37.85 4.86
CA LYS A 143 14.69 -39.04 4.66
C LYS A 143 14.86 -39.61 3.26
N ALA A 144 14.59 -40.93 3.09
CA ALA A 144 14.65 -41.59 1.80
C ALA A 144 13.72 -40.98 0.74
N ASN A 145 12.66 -40.28 1.17
CA ASN A 145 11.73 -39.54 0.33
C ASN A 145 12.05 -38.04 0.22
N ALA A 146 13.30 -37.65 0.47
CA ALA A 146 13.73 -36.27 0.27
C ALA A 146 13.52 -35.84 -1.19
N GLN A 147 13.01 -34.61 -1.37
CA GLN A 147 12.80 -34.03 -2.67
C GLN A 147 13.47 -32.67 -2.76
N PHE A 148 14.15 -32.44 -3.85
CA PHE A 148 14.84 -31.16 -4.14
C PHE A 148 14.09 -30.48 -5.28
N THR A 149 13.35 -29.43 -4.94
CA THR A 149 12.61 -28.64 -5.92
C THR A 149 13.42 -27.40 -6.29
N LEU A 150 13.91 -27.35 -7.52
CA LEU A 150 14.55 -26.18 -8.09
C LEU A 150 13.50 -25.36 -8.87
N SER A 151 13.56 -24.05 -8.74
CA SER A 151 12.68 -23.14 -9.48
C SER A 151 13.51 -22.13 -10.27
N GLY A 152 13.19 -21.98 -11.55
CA GLY A 152 13.88 -21.05 -12.45
C GLY A 152 13.40 -19.62 -12.31
N ASN A 153 14.30 -18.68 -12.59
CA ASN A 153 13.98 -17.26 -12.57
C ASN A 153 13.38 -16.81 -13.90
N ASN A 154 12.07 -16.90 -14.04
CA ASN A 154 11.35 -16.45 -15.23
C ASN A 154 10.80 -15.01 -15.09
N ARG A 155 11.40 -14.19 -14.24
CA ARG A 155 10.92 -12.81 -13.97
C ARG A 155 10.89 -11.93 -15.21
N THR A 156 11.74 -12.21 -16.20
CA THR A 156 11.78 -11.48 -17.46
C THR A 156 10.71 -11.88 -18.45
N GLN A 157 10.07 -13.05 -18.25
CA GLN A 157 9.00 -13.54 -19.14
C GLN A 157 7.64 -12.98 -18.70
N LEU A 158 7.27 -11.82 -19.23
CA LEU A 158 6.03 -11.12 -18.89
C LEU A 158 4.76 -11.97 -19.12
N SER A 159 4.78 -12.88 -20.10
CA SER A 159 3.65 -13.74 -20.42
C SER A 159 3.46 -14.94 -19.47
N ALA A 160 4.46 -15.25 -18.66
CA ALA A 160 4.45 -16.45 -17.81
C ALA A 160 3.55 -16.35 -16.57
N GLY A 161 3.29 -15.15 -16.05
CA GLY A 161 2.46 -14.93 -14.86
C GLY A 161 3.03 -15.59 -13.59
N ARG A 162 2.19 -15.72 -12.56
CA ARG A 162 2.57 -16.33 -11.26
C ARG A 162 2.92 -17.82 -11.33
N GLY A 163 2.29 -18.55 -12.22
CA GLY A 163 2.45 -19.99 -12.38
C GLY A 163 3.60 -20.36 -13.30
N GLY A 164 4.27 -19.37 -13.88
CA GLY A 164 5.17 -19.55 -15.00
C GLY A 164 6.61 -19.90 -14.66
N SER A 165 6.98 -20.04 -13.38
CA SER A 165 8.33 -20.50 -13.07
C SER A 165 8.51 -21.96 -13.45
N SER A 166 9.55 -22.24 -14.25
CA SER A 166 10.01 -23.60 -14.46
C SER A 166 10.34 -24.24 -13.13
N ALA A 167 10.04 -25.52 -12.96
CA ALA A 167 10.44 -26.26 -11.78
C ALA A 167 10.89 -27.65 -12.15
N LEU A 168 11.98 -28.12 -11.56
CA LEU A 168 12.44 -29.48 -11.58
C LEU A 168 12.45 -30.02 -10.16
N VAL A 169 11.91 -31.23 -10.01
CA VAL A 169 11.90 -31.93 -8.74
C VAL A 169 12.77 -33.16 -8.88
N PHE A 170 13.79 -33.24 -8.06
CA PHE A 170 14.70 -34.39 -7.97
C PHE A 170 14.38 -35.22 -6.73
N ASN A 171 14.57 -36.54 -6.81
CA ASN A 171 14.52 -37.40 -5.65
C ASN A 171 15.85 -37.39 -4.86
N ALA A 172 15.89 -38.18 -3.79
CA ALA A 172 17.11 -38.34 -2.96
C ALA A 172 18.29 -38.96 -3.73
N GLN A 173 18.08 -39.59 -4.86
CA GLN A 173 19.10 -40.20 -5.73
C GLN A 173 19.59 -39.22 -6.82
N GLY A 174 19.00 -38.02 -6.93
CA GLY A 174 19.35 -37.03 -7.96
C GLY A 174 18.65 -37.25 -9.30
N GLU A 175 17.65 -38.12 -9.36
CA GLU A 175 16.87 -38.36 -10.57
C GLU A 175 15.70 -37.37 -10.63
N VAL A 176 15.38 -36.91 -11.85
CA VAL A 176 14.23 -36.02 -12.08
C VAL A 176 12.94 -36.82 -11.96
N ILE A 177 12.12 -36.49 -10.96
CA ILE A 177 10.81 -37.14 -10.74
C ILE A 177 9.66 -36.33 -11.30
N ASN A 178 9.85 -35.00 -11.45
CA ASN A 178 8.84 -34.13 -12.04
C ASN A 178 9.50 -32.95 -12.73
N GLU A 179 8.99 -32.60 -13.89
CA GLU A 179 9.39 -31.43 -14.64
C GLU A 179 8.15 -30.60 -14.95
N ARG A 180 8.22 -29.30 -14.59
CA ARG A 180 7.24 -28.34 -14.98
C ARG A 180 7.93 -27.23 -15.79
N PRO A 181 7.71 -27.22 -17.12
CA PRO A 181 8.23 -26.14 -17.96
C PRO A 181 7.59 -24.80 -17.59
N ALA A 182 8.22 -23.72 -18.01
CA ALA A 182 7.61 -22.39 -17.90
C ALA A 182 6.23 -22.41 -18.57
N SER A 183 5.19 -21.97 -17.84
CA SER A 183 3.86 -21.94 -18.43
C SER A 183 3.79 -20.87 -19.51
N VAL A 184 3.39 -21.26 -20.70
CA VAL A 184 3.05 -20.35 -21.79
C VAL A 184 1.55 -20.09 -21.70
N ALA A 185 1.13 -18.83 -21.89
CA ALA A 185 -0.28 -18.49 -21.91
C ALA A 185 -1.01 -19.26 -23.02
N ALA A 186 -2.10 -19.96 -22.67
CA ALA A 186 -2.86 -20.79 -23.60
C ALA A 186 -3.64 -19.96 -24.63
N ASN A 187 -3.97 -18.72 -24.30
CA ASN A 187 -4.72 -17.80 -25.15
C ASN A 187 -4.42 -16.32 -24.79
N ALA A 188 -4.92 -15.40 -25.61
CA ALA A 188 -4.71 -13.97 -25.42
C ALA A 188 -5.26 -13.43 -24.09
N SER A 189 -6.38 -13.96 -23.61
CA SER A 189 -6.95 -13.58 -22.33
C SER A 189 -6.02 -13.95 -21.17
N GLN A 190 -5.49 -15.16 -21.17
CA GLN A 190 -4.51 -15.61 -20.18
C GLN A 190 -3.22 -14.80 -20.25
N ALA A 191 -2.74 -14.50 -21.46
CA ALA A 191 -1.58 -13.66 -21.66
C ALA A 191 -1.80 -12.27 -21.05
N THR A 192 -2.93 -11.64 -21.35
CA THR A 192 -3.28 -10.33 -20.79
C THR A 192 -3.35 -10.35 -19.26
N TYR A 193 -3.98 -11.36 -18.68
CA TYR A 193 -4.03 -11.54 -17.23
C TYR A 193 -2.61 -11.69 -16.65
N ASN A 194 -1.76 -12.48 -17.25
CA ASN A 194 -0.38 -12.68 -16.80
C ASN A 194 0.44 -11.39 -16.87
N TYR A 195 0.28 -10.59 -17.94
CA TYR A 195 0.91 -9.27 -18.05
C TYR A 195 0.46 -8.33 -16.95
N LEU A 196 -0.85 -8.26 -16.68
CA LEU A 196 -1.39 -7.41 -15.61
C LEU A 196 -0.93 -7.86 -14.23
N ASP A 197 -0.83 -9.17 -13.98
CA ASP A 197 -0.28 -9.72 -12.74
C ASP A 197 1.20 -9.35 -12.56
N MET A 198 1.99 -9.47 -13.61
CA MET A 198 3.40 -9.08 -13.59
C MET A 198 3.60 -7.59 -13.36
N LEU A 199 2.79 -6.75 -14.02
CA LEU A 199 2.79 -5.29 -13.82
C LEU A 199 2.38 -4.92 -12.39
N HIS A 200 1.30 -5.51 -11.88
CA HIS A 200 0.80 -5.24 -10.54
C HIS A 200 1.80 -5.58 -9.44
N GLN A 201 2.55 -6.66 -9.61
CA GLN A 201 3.54 -7.09 -8.63
C GLN A 201 4.94 -6.53 -8.89
N ALA A 202 5.13 -5.79 -9.97
CA ALA A 202 6.42 -5.25 -10.39
C ALA A 202 7.55 -6.30 -10.45
N ARG A 203 7.23 -7.55 -10.80
CA ARG A 203 8.22 -8.64 -10.85
C ARG A 203 9.29 -8.44 -11.92
N PHE A 204 8.90 -7.81 -13.04
CA PHE A 204 9.79 -7.47 -14.15
C PHE A 204 10.79 -6.36 -13.80
N ALA A 205 10.52 -5.62 -12.71
CA ALA A 205 11.24 -4.41 -12.39
C ALA A 205 12.68 -4.72 -11.94
N ASP A 206 13.63 -4.14 -12.63
CA ASP A 206 15.01 -4.01 -12.21
C ASP A 206 15.13 -3.00 -11.03
N THR A 207 16.33 -2.80 -10.54
CA THR A 207 16.58 -1.93 -9.39
C THR A 207 16.11 -0.48 -9.65
N LEU A 208 16.36 0.06 -10.85
CA LEU A 208 15.97 1.43 -11.20
C LEU A 208 14.44 1.54 -11.26
N THR A 209 13.78 0.63 -11.96
CA THR A 209 12.32 0.61 -12.08
C THR A 209 11.65 0.46 -10.72
N ARG A 210 12.19 -0.37 -9.80
CA ARG A 210 11.68 -0.48 -8.42
C ARG A 210 11.75 0.85 -7.67
N TRP A 211 12.85 1.59 -7.80
CA TRP A 211 12.96 2.91 -7.22
C TRP A 211 11.94 3.90 -7.81
N LEU A 212 11.74 3.89 -9.13
CA LEU A 212 10.72 4.73 -9.78
C LEU A 212 9.31 4.41 -9.26
N LEU A 213 8.94 3.13 -9.17
CA LEU A 213 7.65 2.70 -8.62
C LEU A 213 7.51 3.07 -7.14
N PHE A 214 8.57 2.95 -6.36
CA PHE A 214 8.60 3.37 -4.96
C PHE A 214 8.33 4.87 -4.80
N PHE A 215 9.02 5.71 -5.58
CA PHE A 215 8.78 7.16 -5.56
C PHE A 215 7.39 7.51 -6.07
N ALA A 216 6.87 6.82 -7.09
CA ALA A 216 5.49 7.01 -7.53
C ALA A 216 4.48 6.68 -6.42
N GLY A 217 4.73 5.63 -5.64
CA GLY A 217 3.93 5.29 -4.45
C GLY A 217 3.99 6.38 -3.37
N ILE A 218 5.17 6.94 -3.10
CA ILE A 218 5.33 8.08 -2.17
C ILE A 218 4.55 9.29 -2.67
N LEU A 219 4.69 9.66 -3.95
CA LEU A 219 3.97 10.78 -4.55
C LEU A 219 2.45 10.58 -4.44
N GLY A 220 1.97 9.37 -4.65
CA GLY A 220 0.56 9.03 -4.47
C GLY A 220 0.09 9.20 -3.03
N THR A 221 0.88 8.76 -2.08
CA THR A 221 0.58 8.94 -0.66
C THR A 221 0.51 10.43 -0.29
N ILE A 222 1.47 11.23 -0.78
CA ILE A 222 1.48 12.69 -0.61
C ILE A 222 0.24 13.32 -1.26
N MET A 223 -0.13 12.89 -2.47
CA MET A 223 -1.31 13.38 -3.17
C MET A 223 -2.59 13.12 -2.36
N VAL A 224 -2.81 11.91 -1.89
CA VAL A 224 -4.00 11.55 -1.09
C VAL A 224 -4.02 12.34 0.22
N GLY A 225 -2.91 12.37 0.95
CA GLY A 225 -2.81 13.08 2.22
C GLY A 225 -3.02 14.59 2.07
N THR A 226 -2.35 15.21 1.09
CA THR A 226 -2.50 16.66 0.83
C THR A 226 -3.91 17.01 0.33
N GLY A 227 -4.50 16.19 -0.54
CA GLY A 227 -5.86 16.38 -1.02
C GLY A 227 -6.88 16.39 0.11
N SER A 228 -6.79 15.43 0.99
CA SER A 228 -7.65 15.26 2.16
C SER A 228 -7.53 16.46 3.14
N VAL A 229 -6.30 16.91 3.42
CA VAL A 229 -6.04 18.09 4.26
C VAL A 229 -6.53 19.38 3.58
N LEU A 230 -6.24 19.56 2.29
CA LEU A 230 -6.68 20.73 1.52
C LEU A 230 -8.21 20.83 1.46
N TRP A 231 -8.92 19.71 1.39
CA TRP A 231 -10.38 19.68 1.44
C TRP A 231 -10.89 20.29 2.75
N VAL A 232 -10.32 19.90 3.89
CA VAL A 232 -10.67 20.45 5.20
C VAL A 232 -10.31 21.94 5.27
N VAL A 233 -9.10 22.33 4.86
CA VAL A 233 -8.64 23.74 4.93
C VAL A 233 -9.53 24.68 4.12
N LYS A 234 -9.93 24.26 2.90
CA LYS A 234 -10.79 25.07 2.04
C LYS A 234 -12.21 25.27 2.60
N ARG A 235 -12.75 24.27 3.28
CA ARG A 235 -14.14 24.27 3.80
C ARG A 235 -14.27 24.74 5.24
N ALA A 236 -13.18 24.82 5.99
CA ALA A 236 -13.19 25.16 7.42
C ALA A 236 -13.94 26.45 7.76
N LYS A 237 -13.96 27.45 6.84
CA LYS A 237 -14.66 28.72 7.09
C LYS A 237 -16.18 28.61 7.00
N GLN A 238 -16.71 27.66 6.26
CA GLN A 238 -18.13 27.55 5.93
C GLN A 238 -18.83 26.40 6.67
N GLN A 239 -18.12 25.29 6.91
CA GLN A 239 -18.69 24.05 7.39
C GLN A 239 -18.24 23.65 8.81
N LEU A 240 -17.54 24.54 9.52
CA LEU A 240 -17.10 24.27 10.89
C LEU A 240 -18.31 23.98 11.80
N GLY A 241 -18.31 22.80 12.43
CA GLY A 241 -19.42 22.34 13.29
C GLY A 241 -20.43 21.43 12.58
N GLU A 242 -20.38 21.32 11.25
CA GLU A 242 -21.21 20.35 10.54
C GLU A 242 -20.67 18.92 10.75
N PHE A 243 -21.58 17.95 10.97
CA PHE A 243 -21.21 16.57 11.28
C PHE A 243 -20.25 15.96 10.23
N GLY A 244 -20.56 16.07 8.94
CA GLY A 244 -19.75 15.52 7.86
C GLY A 244 -18.35 16.13 7.79
N PHE A 245 -18.25 17.46 8.02
CA PHE A 245 -16.97 18.16 8.07
C PHE A 245 -16.12 17.71 9.26
N GLU A 246 -16.70 17.62 10.45
CA GLU A 246 -15.99 17.19 11.66
C GLU A 246 -15.59 15.71 11.60
N LEU A 247 -16.38 14.87 10.91
CA LEU A 247 -16.04 13.48 10.62
C LEU A 247 -14.76 13.40 9.78
N VAL A 248 -14.69 14.11 8.65
CA VAL A 248 -13.50 14.12 7.79
C VAL A 248 -12.30 14.72 8.51
N ARG A 249 -12.51 15.78 9.29
CA ARG A 249 -11.45 16.46 10.05
C ARG A 249 -10.82 15.53 11.09
N GLY A 250 -11.62 14.80 11.86
CA GLY A 250 -11.13 13.81 12.83
C GLY A 250 -10.48 12.61 12.17
N SER A 251 -11.11 12.08 11.10
CA SER A 251 -10.57 10.97 10.32
C SER A 251 -9.21 11.28 9.72
N ASN A 252 -8.98 12.48 9.21
CA ASN A 252 -7.68 12.87 8.65
C ASN A 252 -6.55 12.74 9.67
N ILE A 253 -6.78 13.16 10.92
CA ILE A 253 -5.78 13.05 11.98
C ILE A 253 -5.50 11.58 12.28
N GLY A 254 -6.54 10.79 12.52
CA GLY A 254 -6.41 9.38 12.86
C GLY A 254 -5.88 8.51 11.69
N CYS A 255 -6.25 8.81 10.45
CA CYS A 255 -5.81 8.03 9.30
C CYS A 255 -4.41 8.43 8.80
N ILE A 256 -4.01 9.71 8.91
CA ILE A 256 -2.70 10.15 8.43
C ILE A 256 -1.66 10.03 9.55
N ALA A 257 -1.83 10.79 10.63
CA ALA A 257 -0.86 10.78 11.73
C ALA A 257 -0.97 9.52 12.59
N GLY A 258 -2.18 9.02 12.83
CA GLY A 258 -2.43 7.81 13.60
C GLY A 258 -1.91 6.54 12.93
N LEU A 259 -1.92 6.47 11.59
CA LEU A 259 -1.31 5.35 10.88
C LEU A 259 0.21 5.31 11.09
N MET A 260 0.86 6.47 11.15
CA MET A 260 2.29 6.54 11.47
C MET A 260 2.57 6.05 12.89
N CYS A 261 1.71 6.40 13.87
CA CYS A 261 1.80 5.87 15.23
C CYS A 261 1.64 4.34 15.26
N ALA A 262 0.67 3.80 14.52
CA ALA A 262 0.44 2.36 14.46
C ALA A 262 1.61 1.62 13.81
N THR A 263 2.19 2.19 12.74
CA THR A 263 3.37 1.61 12.07
C THR A 263 4.60 1.61 12.99
N GLY A 264 4.88 2.74 13.65
CA GLY A 264 5.95 2.81 14.64
C GLY A 264 5.72 1.81 15.79
N GLY A 265 4.49 1.76 16.31
CA GLY A 265 4.09 0.80 17.34
C GLY A 265 4.22 -0.66 16.91
N TYR A 266 3.96 -0.98 15.64
CA TYR A 266 4.18 -2.33 15.10
C TYR A 266 5.64 -2.76 15.21
N PHE A 267 6.61 -1.88 14.87
CA PHE A 267 8.03 -2.20 15.03
C PHE A 267 8.41 -2.43 16.49
N TRP A 268 7.83 -1.67 17.42
CA TRP A 268 8.03 -1.90 18.86
C TRP A 268 7.48 -3.25 19.31
N VAL A 269 6.26 -3.58 18.91
CA VAL A 269 5.61 -4.84 19.26
C VAL A 269 6.38 -6.03 18.70
N ASN A 270 6.86 -5.92 17.46
CA ASN A 270 7.68 -6.94 16.81
C ASN A 270 8.97 -7.23 17.62
N ARG A 271 9.53 -6.24 18.33
CA ARG A 271 10.72 -6.44 19.17
C ARG A 271 10.40 -6.89 20.60
N LEU A 272 9.29 -6.45 21.16
CA LEU A 272 8.95 -6.69 22.55
C LEU A 272 8.20 -8.00 22.80
N LEU A 273 7.49 -8.53 21.78
CA LEU A 273 6.80 -9.81 21.95
C LEU A 273 7.81 -10.97 22.01
N PRO A 274 7.63 -11.92 22.96
CA PRO A 274 8.45 -13.11 23.04
C PRO A 274 8.49 -13.90 21.75
N ALA A 275 9.64 -14.47 21.39
CA ALA A 275 9.82 -15.21 20.15
C ALA A 275 9.00 -16.51 20.11
N ASP A 276 8.78 -17.12 21.26
CA ASP A 276 8.06 -18.38 21.50
C ASP A 276 6.54 -18.20 21.65
N LEU A 277 6.04 -16.95 21.58
CA LEU A 277 4.61 -16.66 21.73
C LEU A 277 3.80 -17.34 20.62
N THR A 278 2.87 -18.21 21.03
CA THR A 278 1.94 -18.86 20.12
C THR A 278 1.14 -17.82 19.32
N SER A 279 1.13 -17.96 17.99
CA SER A 279 0.46 -17.02 17.08
C SER A 279 0.97 -15.56 17.18
N ARG A 280 2.26 -15.38 17.40
CA ARG A 280 2.93 -14.08 17.53
C ARG A 280 2.55 -13.09 16.42
N SER A 281 2.57 -13.53 15.15
CA SER A 281 2.19 -12.71 14.00
C SER A 281 0.76 -12.17 14.10
N LEU A 282 -0.16 -12.94 14.66
CA LEU A 282 -1.54 -12.49 14.89
C LEU A 282 -1.61 -11.40 15.98
N TRP A 283 -0.81 -11.51 17.02
CA TRP A 283 -0.71 -10.49 18.07
C TRP A 283 -0.11 -9.20 17.55
N GLU A 284 0.93 -9.26 16.73
CA GLU A 284 1.51 -8.08 16.09
C GLU A 284 0.45 -7.31 15.29
N ILE A 285 -0.36 -8.02 14.50
CA ILE A 285 -1.45 -7.42 13.70
C ILE A 285 -2.53 -6.84 14.63
N LYS A 286 -2.96 -7.55 15.66
CA LYS A 286 -3.98 -7.07 16.60
C LYS A 286 -3.55 -5.78 17.28
N VAL A 287 -2.30 -5.71 17.74
CA VAL A 287 -1.78 -4.53 18.44
C VAL A 287 -1.64 -3.36 17.46
N PHE A 288 -1.19 -3.58 16.23
CA PHE A 288 -1.19 -2.55 15.19
C PHE A 288 -2.58 -1.90 15.04
N PHE A 289 -3.62 -2.71 14.83
CA PHE A 289 -4.98 -2.19 14.68
C PHE A 289 -5.53 -1.56 15.96
N ALA A 290 -5.18 -2.06 17.13
CA ALA A 290 -5.57 -1.47 18.40
C ALA A 290 -4.97 -0.07 18.58
N ILE A 291 -3.66 0.10 18.31
CA ILE A 291 -3.00 1.41 18.34
C ILE A 291 -3.66 2.35 17.33
N TRP A 292 -3.91 1.86 16.10
CA TRP A 292 -4.54 2.69 15.08
C TRP A 292 -5.95 3.13 15.48
N LEU A 293 -6.75 2.24 16.03
CA LEU A 293 -8.09 2.56 16.55
C LEU A 293 -8.04 3.62 17.65
N VAL A 294 -7.11 3.49 18.60
CA VAL A 294 -6.89 4.49 19.65
C VAL A 294 -6.54 5.85 19.05
N CYS A 295 -5.66 5.89 18.04
CA CYS A 295 -5.30 7.11 17.34
C CYS A 295 -6.47 7.72 16.57
N VAL A 296 -7.31 6.89 15.94
CA VAL A 296 -8.53 7.37 15.26
C VAL A 296 -9.49 7.99 16.27
N VAL A 297 -9.77 7.32 17.38
CA VAL A 297 -10.61 7.86 18.45
C VAL A 297 -10.02 9.17 19.00
N ALA A 298 -8.73 9.22 19.26
CA ALA A 298 -8.04 10.42 19.69
C ALA A 298 -8.14 11.56 18.66
N GLY A 299 -8.13 11.25 17.36
CA GLY A 299 -8.37 12.20 16.28
C GLY A 299 -9.77 12.82 16.32
N PHE A 300 -10.78 12.06 16.78
CA PHE A 300 -12.13 12.58 17.01
C PHE A 300 -12.28 13.38 18.30
N ILE A 301 -11.45 13.11 19.30
CA ILE A 301 -11.42 13.91 20.56
C ILE A 301 -10.70 15.24 20.31
N TRP A 302 -9.54 15.21 19.70
CA TRP A 302 -8.71 16.38 19.40
C TRP A 302 -8.68 16.67 17.89
N ARG A 303 -9.79 17.16 17.35
CA ARG A 303 -9.96 17.45 15.91
C ARG A 303 -9.19 18.67 15.41
N ASP A 304 -8.34 19.24 16.23
CA ASP A 304 -7.61 20.47 15.98
C ASP A 304 -6.09 20.23 15.81
N LYS A 305 -5.37 21.31 15.84
CA LYS A 305 -3.91 21.34 15.82
C LYS A 305 -3.26 20.46 16.89
N LYS A 306 -3.90 20.30 18.06
CA LYS A 306 -3.35 19.50 19.16
C LYS A 306 -3.30 18.02 18.77
N GLY A 307 -4.35 17.49 18.14
CA GLY A 307 -4.39 16.11 17.67
C GLY A 307 -3.26 15.79 16.69
N TRP A 308 -3.04 16.68 15.71
CA TRP A 308 -1.91 16.55 14.78
C TRP A 308 -0.55 16.55 15.50
N VAL A 309 -0.31 17.54 16.40
CA VAL A 309 0.98 17.68 17.09
C VAL A 309 1.25 16.48 17.99
N ILE A 310 0.24 16.00 18.72
CA ILE A 310 0.39 14.86 19.63
C ILE A 310 0.72 13.59 18.84
N GLN A 311 -0.07 13.27 17.81
CA GLN A 311 0.11 12.02 17.07
C GLN A 311 1.39 12.03 16.22
N LEU A 312 1.69 13.12 15.49
CA LEU A 312 2.94 13.24 14.75
C LEU A 312 4.17 13.22 15.65
N GLY A 313 4.10 13.92 16.81
CA GLY A 313 5.19 13.90 17.78
C GLY A 313 5.39 12.53 18.42
N PHE A 314 4.31 11.83 18.77
CA PHE A 314 4.39 10.48 19.29
C PHE A 314 4.96 9.50 18.25
N ALA A 315 4.49 9.57 17.01
CA ALA A 315 5.07 8.77 15.92
C ALA A 315 6.56 9.04 15.72
N ALA A 316 6.97 10.33 15.75
CA ALA A 316 8.38 10.69 15.64
C ALA A 316 9.23 10.06 16.75
N VAL A 317 8.74 10.04 17.99
CA VAL A 317 9.43 9.39 19.12
C VAL A 317 9.52 7.87 18.92
N LEU A 318 8.41 7.23 18.51
CA LEU A 318 8.42 5.80 18.25
C LEU A 318 9.47 5.41 17.22
N PHE A 319 9.52 6.11 16.07
CA PHE A 319 10.50 5.82 15.03
C PHE A 319 11.93 6.16 15.43
N ALA A 320 12.15 7.27 16.15
CA ALA A 320 13.48 7.64 16.62
C ALA A 320 14.10 6.60 17.58
N LEU A 321 13.26 5.93 18.34
CA LEU A 321 13.69 4.95 19.34
C LEU A 321 13.75 3.52 18.81
N VAL A 322 13.35 3.24 17.56
CA VAL A 322 13.45 1.88 16.96
C VAL A 322 14.89 1.37 16.96
N PRO A 323 15.91 2.13 16.48
CA PRO A 323 17.30 1.66 16.50
C PRO A 323 17.82 1.37 17.92
N LEU A 324 17.43 2.20 18.89
CA LEU A 324 17.79 1.97 20.30
C LEU A 324 17.12 0.70 20.83
N LEU A 325 15.85 0.50 20.52
CA LEU A 325 15.12 -0.71 20.91
C LEU A 325 15.74 -1.96 20.30
N ASP A 326 16.16 -1.89 19.02
CA ASP A 326 16.85 -3.00 18.36
C ASP A 326 18.17 -3.32 19.08
N HIS A 327 18.96 -2.32 19.40
CA HIS A 327 20.22 -2.49 20.15
C HIS A 327 20.01 -3.13 21.53
N LEU A 328 18.91 -2.78 22.23
CA LEU A 328 18.61 -3.31 23.56
C LEU A 328 18.01 -4.71 23.56
N THR A 329 17.34 -5.12 22.47
CA THR A 329 16.58 -6.38 22.40
C THR A 329 17.23 -7.43 21.51
N SER A 330 18.25 -7.08 20.73
CA SER A 330 18.96 -8.03 19.87
C SER A 330 20.48 -7.91 20.06
N ALA A 331 21.18 -9.03 19.89
CA ALA A 331 22.65 -9.05 19.87
C ALA A 331 23.24 -8.41 18.58
N THR A 332 22.40 -7.90 17.70
CA THR A 332 22.74 -7.45 16.35
C THR A 332 22.24 -6.03 16.09
N GLY A 333 22.54 -5.10 17.00
CA GLY A 333 22.16 -3.68 16.87
C GLY A 333 22.90 -2.95 15.74
N LEU A 334 22.66 -1.65 15.61
CA LEU A 334 23.23 -0.80 14.56
C LEU A 334 24.77 -0.85 14.50
N ASP A 335 25.43 -0.88 15.63
CA ASP A 335 26.90 -1.02 15.75
C ASP A 335 27.39 -2.33 15.14
N PHE A 336 26.75 -3.45 15.43
CA PHE A 336 27.05 -4.74 14.83
C PHE A 336 26.77 -4.74 13.32
N ALA A 337 25.64 -4.17 12.88
CA ALA A 337 25.28 -4.09 11.48
C ALA A 337 26.31 -3.29 10.66
N VAL A 338 26.80 -2.16 11.20
CA VAL A 338 27.85 -1.34 10.57
C VAL A 338 29.18 -2.12 10.52
N ALA A 339 29.58 -2.77 11.61
CA ALA A 339 30.83 -3.52 11.68
C ALA A 339 30.87 -4.71 10.70
N ASN A 340 29.73 -5.34 10.45
CA ASN A 340 29.60 -6.50 9.57
C ASN A 340 29.17 -6.15 8.13
N GLY A 341 29.01 -4.87 7.79
CA GLY A 341 28.59 -4.43 6.45
C GLY A 341 27.14 -4.81 6.09
N ASP A 342 26.25 -5.02 7.08
CA ASP A 342 24.83 -5.32 6.85
C ASP A 342 24.09 -4.05 6.42
N SER A 343 24.19 -3.73 5.15
CA SER A 343 23.61 -2.53 4.56
C SER A 343 22.09 -2.48 4.67
N LEU A 344 21.40 -3.65 4.77
CA LEU A 344 19.96 -3.70 4.88
C LEU A 344 19.48 -3.20 6.27
N ARG A 345 20.12 -3.64 7.33
CA ARG A 345 19.79 -3.19 8.70
C ARG A 345 20.16 -1.73 8.91
N VAL A 346 21.37 -1.34 8.49
CA VAL A 346 21.79 0.07 8.54
C VAL A 346 20.82 0.95 7.78
N GLY A 347 20.39 0.54 6.57
CA GLY A 347 19.41 1.26 5.78
C GLY A 347 18.05 1.38 6.46
N PHE A 348 17.58 0.33 7.15
CA PHE A 348 16.32 0.35 7.89
C PHE A 348 16.37 1.33 9.07
N ASP A 349 17.44 1.31 9.86
CA ASP A 349 17.60 2.21 11.00
C ASP A 349 17.72 3.69 10.55
N LEU A 350 18.49 3.95 9.49
CA LEU A 350 18.57 5.29 8.91
C LEU A 350 17.22 5.77 8.37
N MET A 351 16.43 4.88 7.77
CA MET A 351 15.05 5.19 7.32
C MET A 351 14.18 5.56 8.52
N CYS A 352 14.23 4.82 9.63
CA CYS A 352 13.49 5.13 10.85
C CYS A 352 13.88 6.51 11.41
N ILE A 353 15.16 6.81 11.51
CA ILE A 353 15.67 8.12 11.98
C ILE A 353 15.21 9.24 11.04
N THR A 354 15.32 9.05 9.73
CA THR A 354 14.88 10.03 8.73
C THR A 354 13.37 10.31 8.85
N LEU A 355 12.57 9.24 8.97
CA LEU A 355 11.13 9.37 9.13
C LEU A 355 10.77 10.08 10.45
N ALA A 356 11.48 9.76 11.54
CA ALA A 356 11.33 10.46 12.81
C ALA A 356 11.61 11.96 12.68
N ALA A 357 12.68 12.33 11.98
CA ALA A 357 13.03 13.74 11.73
C ALA A 357 11.95 14.45 10.90
N VAL A 358 11.43 13.82 9.85
CA VAL A 358 10.35 14.36 9.01
C VAL A 358 9.06 14.56 9.81
N LEU A 359 8.66 13.56 10.61
CA LEU A 359 7.45 13.64 11.44
C LEU A 359 7.59 14.68 12.55
N GLY A 360 8.75 14.74 13.21
CA GLY A 360 9.07 15.76 14.21
C GLY A 360 9.06 17.17 13.63
N TYR A 361 9.64 17.35 12.45
CA TYR A 361 9.60 18.60 11.71
C TYR A 361 8.17 19.00 11.35
N ALA A 362 7.35 18.06 10.87
CA ALA A 362 5.94 18.30 10.58
C ALA A 362 5.17 18.71 11.85
N ALA A 363 5.36 17.99 12.98
CA ALA A 363 4.75 18.33 14.26
C ALA A 363 5.13 19.74 14.73
N TYR A 364 6.42 20.10 14.61
CA TYR A 364 6.91 21.44 14.95
C TYR A 364 6.24 22.52 14.10
N HIS A 365 6.17 22.33 12.79
CA HIS A 365 5.54 23.31 11.90
C HIS A 365 4.04 23.45 12.14
N VAL A 366 3.34 22.34 12.38
CA VAL A 366 1.93 22.37 12.78
C VAL A 366 1.77 23.12 14.11
N LYS A 367 2.65 22.87 15.07
CA LYS A 367 2.64 23.59 16.38
C LYS A 367 2.81 25.11 16.19
N LYS A 368 3.67 25.54 15.29
CA LYS A 368 3.98 26.96 15.03
C LYS A 368 2.93 27.66 14.16
N ALA A 369 2.12 26.92 13.40
CA ALA A 369 1.08 27.50 12.54
C ALA A 369 0.07 28.30 13.37
N LYS A 370 -0.28 29.53 12.95
CA LYS A 370 -1.30 30.37 13.61
C LYS A 370 -2.68 29.72 13.45
N ALA A 371 -3.44 29.65 14.55
CA ALA A 371 -4.83 29.16 14.48
C ALA A 371 -5.64 30.06 13.56
N VAL A 372 -6.42 29.50 12.65
CA VAL A 372 -7.39 30.25 11.84
C VAL A 372 -8.50 30.70 12.79
N LYS A 373 -8.55 31.99 13.11
CA LYS A 373 -9.66 32.56 13.85
C LYS A 373 -10.93 32.41 13.02
N ALA A 374 -11.87 31.64 13.50
CA ALA A 374 -13.22 31.61 12.94
C ALA A 374 -13.78 33.03 13.04
N LYS A 375 -14.14 33.62 11.91
CA LYS A 375 -14.93 34.85 11.92
C LYS A 375 -16.28 34.46 12.53
N ARG A 376 -16.56 34.91 13.78
CA ARG A 376 -17.91 34.85 14.33
C ARG A 376 -18.78 35.54 13.29
N VAL A 377 -19.70 34.78 12.68
CA VAL A 377 -20.83 35.35 11.96
C VAL A 377 -21.60 36.09 13.04
N SER A 378 -21.40 37.39 13.15
CA SER A 378 -22.28 38.24 13.93
C SER A 378 -23.66 38.06 13.27
N SER A 379 -24.58 37.51 14.01
CA SER A 379 -26.00 37.54 13.67
C SER A 379 -26.38 38.99 13.48
N THR A 380 -26.35 39.47 12.26
CA THR A 380 -26.94 40.76 11.90
C THR A 380 -28.43 40.60 12.11
N PRO A 381 -29.05 41.45 12.93
CA PRO A 381 -30.50 41.42 13.09
C PRO A 381 -31.15 41.62 11.72
N SER A 382 -32.09 40.76 11.39
CA SER A 382 -32.95 40.86 10.21
C SER A 382 -33.45 42.31 10.07
N PRO A 383 -33.32 42.96 8.90
CA PRO A 383 -33.89 44.29 8.70
C PRO A 383 -35.39 44.19 8.85
N LYS A 384 -35.95 44.92 9.83
CA LYS A 384 -37.38 45.11 10.03
C LYS A 384 -38.03 45.48 8.68
N ARG A 385 -38.92 44.63 8.25
CA ARG A 385 -39.82 44.85 7.10
C ARG A 385 -40.57 46.13 7.33
N LYS A 386 -40.22 47.21 6.64
CA LYS A 386 -41.04 48.42 6.59
C LYS A 386 -42.27 48.09 5.79
N ASP A 387 -43.42 48.07 6.47
CA ASP A 387 -44.73 48.15 5.85
C ASP A 387 -44.81 49.37 4.95
N ARG A 388 -44.91 49.12 3.64
CA ARG A 388 -45.40 50.13 2.69
C ARG A 388 -46.84 49.88 2.44
N THR A 389 -47.68 50.54 3.26
CA THR A 389 -49.06 50.79 2.92
C THR A 389 -49.14 51.72 1.71
N ARG A 390 -49.81 51.21 0.72
CA ARG A 390 -50.71 51.90 -0.24
C ARG A 390 -50.46 53.38 -0.52
N GLN A 391 -50.18 53.70 -1.76
CA GLN A 391 -50.88 54.77 -2.50
C GLN A 391 -50.97 54.39 -3.98
N ASP A 392 -52.24 54.14 -4.37
CA ASP A 392 -52.75 54.13 -5.73
C ASP A 392 -52.60 55.52 -6.37
N LYS A 393 -52.15 55.58 -7.63
CA LYS A 393 -52.79 56.39 -8.66
C LYS A 393 -52.30 55.96 -10.04
N PRO A 394 -53.31 55.93 -11.00
CA PRO A 394 -53.03 55.46 -12.37
C PRO A 394 -52.79 56.65 -13.34
N GLN A 395 -52.25 56.37 -14.47
CA GLN A 395 -52.33 56.99 -15.79
C GLN A 395 -50.94 56.89 -16.50
N GLY A 396 -50.99 56.29 -17.62
CA GLY A 396 -51.00 56.87 -18.96
C GLY A 396 -50.40 55.87 -19.93
N ASP A 397 -51.25 55.44 -20.78
CA ASP A 397 -51.04 54.84 -22.08
C ASP A 397 -50.00 55.59 -22.92
N ASN A 398 -49.10 54.86 -23.60
CA ASN A 398 -48.74 55.15 -24.98
C ASN A 398 -47.72 54.07 -25.47
N SER A 399 -48.25 53.33 -26.35
CA SER A 399 -47.79 52.66 -27.54
C SER A 399 -46.46 53.12 -28.18
N GLU A 400 -45.98 52.14 -28.99
CA GLU A 400 -45.04 52.19 -30.12
C GLU A 400 -43.55 52.06 -29.75
N ALA A 401 -42.98 51.02 -30.22
CA ALA A 401 -42.56 50.53 -31.48
C ALA A 401 -41.03 50.37 -31.57
N LEU A 402 -40.64 49.23 -32.05
CA LEU A 402 -39.47 48.98 -32.94
C LEU A 402 -38.04 49.24 -32.44
N ILE A 403 -37.25 48.34 -32.30
CA ILE A 403 -36.40 47.44 -33.09
C ILE A 403 -35.69 46.50 -32.15
#